data_d9975e304674595c80ed19cb9e936bb4
#
_entry.id   d9975e304674595c80ed19cb9e936bb4
#
_cell.length_a   1.000
_cell.length_b   1.000
_cell.length_c   1.000
_cell.angle_alpha   90.00
_cell.angle_beta   90.00
_cell.angle_gamma   90.00
#
_symmetry.space_group_name_H-M   'P 1'
#
loop_
_entity.id
_entity.type
_entity.pdbx_description
1 polymer ?
#
loop_
_entity_poly.entity_id
_entity_poly.type
_entity_poly.pdbx_seq_one_letter_code
_entity_poly.pdbx_strand_id
1 'polypeptide(L)'
;IGDVRGKTCIVIDDIIDTAGTIVLAADALLKEGAKEIYACCTHPVLSGPAMERLDRSPIKEIVVTNTIPITHPNPTRKIHVLSVAPLVGEAIIRVHEELSVSKLFEEPGKRKKAETVAPV
;
A
#
# COMPACT_ATOMS: atom_id res chain seq x y z
N ILE A 1 -9.84 1.41 -18.44
CA ILE A 1 -9.41 1.79 -19.79
C ILE A 1 -8.07 1.12 -20.04
N GLY A 2 -8.01 0.23 -21.02
CA GLY A 2 -6.83 -0.51 -21.42
C GLY A 2 -7.03 -2.02 -21.42
N ASP A 3 -6.09 -2.75 -22.01
CA ASP A 3 -6.12 -4.21 -22.10
C ASP A 3 -5.34 -4.81 -20.91
N VAL A 4 -5.98 -5.62 -20.10
CA VAL A 4 -5.41 -6.31 -18.94
C VAL A 4 -5.09 -7.77 -19.19
N ARG A 5 -5.44 -8.31 -20.37
CA ARG A 5 -5.26 -9.73 -20.71
C ARG A 5 -3.81 -10.18 -20.58
N GLY A 6 -3.61 -11.22 -19.80
CA GLY A 6 -2.30 -11.80 -19.53
C GLY A 6 -1.37 -10.94 -18.66
N LYS A 7 -1.85 -9.80 -18.14
CA LYS A 7 -1.05 -8.88 -17.31
C LYS A 7 -1.24 -9.15 -15.83
N THR A 8 -0.21 -8.84 -15.05
CA THR A 8 -0.30 -8.68 -13.60
C THR A 8 -0.86 -7.31 -13.30
N CYS A 9 -1.93 -7.25 -12.52
CA CYS A 9 -2.62 -6.02 -12.15
C CYS A 9 -2.41 -5.70 -10.67
N ILE A 10 -2.24 -4.43 -10.35
CA ILE A 10 -2.19 -3.92 -8.98
C ILE A 10 -3.35 -2.95 -8.80
N VAL A 11 -4.22 -3.24 -7.84
CA VAL A 11 -5.30 -2.34 -7.42
C VAL A 11 -4.80 -1.50 -6.26
N ILE A 12 -4.85 -0.18 -6.38
CA ILE A 12 -4.37 0.75 -5.37
C ILE A 12 -5.55 1.56 -4.85
N ASP A 13 -5.68 1.63 -3.54
CA ASP A 13 -6.70 2.41 -2.86
C ASP A 13 -6.07 3.15 -1.67
N ASP A 14 -6.71 4.19 -1.15
CA ASP A 14 -6.30 4.86 0.08
C ASP A 14 -6.78 4.07 1.31
N ILE A 15 -7.98 3.54 1.28
CA ILE A 15 -8.65 2.85 2.40
C ILE A 15 -9.27 1.53 1.93
N ILE A 16 -9.01 0.45 2.67
CA ILE A 16 -9.79 -0.77 2.59
C ILE A 16 -10.61 -0.88 3.89
N ASP A 17 -11.92 -0.64 3.81
CA ASP A 17 -12.83 -0.82 4.94
C ASP A 17 -13.44 -2.22 4.94
N THR A 18 -14.57 -2.45 4.31
CA THR A 18 -15.24 -3.78 4.28
C THR A 18 -14.73 -4.71 3.18
N ALA A 19 -13.75 -4.27 2.39
CA ALA A 19 -13.15 -4.95 1.25
C ALA A 19 -14.09 -5.29 0.08
N GLY A 20 -15.35 -4.82 0.08
CA GLY A 20 -16.30 -5.13 -0.99
C GLY A 20 -15.83 -4.61 -2.35
N THR A 21 -15.49 -3.33 -2.43
CA THR A 21 -15.09 -2.66 -3.68
C THR A 21 -13.84 -3.27 -4.29
N ILE A 22 -12.81 -3.51 -3.48
CA ILE A 22 -11.53 -4.02 -3.98
C ILE A 22 -11.64 -5.46 -4.48
N VAL A 23 -12.48 -6.29 -3.84
CA VAL A 23 -12.75 -7.65 -4.28
C VAL A 23 -13.53 -7.66 -5.59
N LEU A 24 -14.55 -6.82 -5.72
CA LEU A 24 -15.31 -6.67 -6.97
C LEU A 24 -14.40 -6.19 -8.12
N ALA A 25 -13.50 -5.26 -7.86
CA ALA A 25 -12.53 -4.81 -8.86
C ALA A 25 -11.58 -5.96 -9.29
N ALA A 26 -11.12 -6.76 -8.34
CA ALA A 26 -10.27 -7.92 -8.63
C ALA A 26 -11.00 -8.97 -9.47
N ASP A 27 -12.25 -9.28 -9.13
CA ASP A 27 -13.08 -10.21 -9.90
C ASP A 27 -13.32 -9.72 -11.33
N ALA A 28 -13.56 -8.42 -11.51
CA ALA A 28 -13.72 -7.81 -12.82
C ALA A 28 -12.44 -7.92 -13.65
N LEU A 29 -11.27 -7.64 -13.06
CA LEU A 29 -9.98 -7.76 -13.74
C LEU A 29 -9.70 -9.19 -14.19
N LEU A 30 -10.02 -10.19 -13.35
CA LEU A 30 -9.87 -11.59 -13.75
C LEU A 30 -10.78 -11.97 -14.91
N LYS A 31 -12.05 -11.52 -14.88
CA LYS A 31 -13.00 -11.76 -16.00
C LYS A 31 -12.51 -11.16 -17.31
N GLU A 32 -11.81 -10.03 -17.25
CA GLU A 32 -11.18 -9.40 -18.41
C GLU A 32 -9.82 -10.05 -18.80
N GLY A 33 -9.43 -11.13 -18.14
CA GLY A 33 -8.26 -11.94 -18.51
C GLY A 33 -6.94 -11.51 -17.86
N ALA A 34 -6.98 -10.76 -16.77
CA ALA A 34 -5.77 -10.51 -15.98
C ALA A 34 -5.16 -11.82 -15.46
N LYS A 35 -3.82 -11.90 -15.46
CA LYS A 35 -3.09 -13.10 -15.04
C LYS A 35 -3.05 -13.22 -13.51
N GLU A 36 -2.76 -12.15 -12.85
CA GLU A 36 -2.58 -12.07 -11.40
C GLU A 36 -3.02 -10.72 -10.88
N ILE A 37 -3.52 -10.69 -9.65
CA ILE A 37 -4.00 -9.47 -9.03
C ILE A 37 -3.36 -9.32 -7.66
N TYR A 38 -2.82 -8.14 -7.43
CA TYR A 38 -2.29 -7.65 -6.17
C TYR A 38 -3.07 -6.42 -5.74
N ALA A 39 -3.05 -6.10 -4.46
CA ALA A 39 -3.70 -4.91 -3.94
C ALA A 39 -2.78 -4.15 -2.98
N CYS A 40 -2.94 -2.84 -2.93
CA CYS A 40 -2.25 -1.99 -1.97
C CYS A 40 -3.22 -0.99 -1.37
N CYS A 41 -3.12 -0.72 -0.07
CA CYS A 41 -3.79 0.43 0.53
C CYS A 41 -2.95 1.08 1.62
N THR A 42 -3.22 2.36 1.85
CA THR A 42 -2.58 3.08 2.95
C THR A 42 -3.24 2.74 4.29
N HIS A 43 -4.57 2.79 4.37
CA HIS A 43 -5.32 2.68 5.62
C HIS A 43 -6.14 1.38 5.69
N PRO A 44 -5.62 0.32 6.35
CA PRO A 44 -6.32 -0.95 6.48
C PRO A 44 -7.31 -0.92 7.64
N VAL A 45 -8.50 -0.35 7.43
CA VAL A 45 -9.58 -0.35 8.43
C VAL A 45 -10.07 -1.77 8.70
N LEU A 46 -10.28 -2.54 7.64
CA LEU A 46 -10.60 -3.98 7.64
C LEU A 46 -11.77 -4.34 8.56
N SER A 47 -12.85 -3.54 8.50
CA SER A 47 -14.02 -3.74 9.35
C SER A 47 -14.93 -4.86 8.86
N GLY A 48 -15.75 -5.36 9.78
CA GLY A 48 -16.79 -6.36 9.48
C GLY A 48 -16.27 -7.60 8.75
N PRO A 49 -16.80 -7.95 7.57
CA PRO A 49 -16.43 -9.16 6.84
C PRO A 49 -15.16 -9.00 5.98
N ALA A 50 -14.37 -7.92 6.15
CA ALA A 50 -13.23 -7.61 5.27
C ALA A 50 -12.23 -8.77 5.18
N MET A 51 -11.81 -9.32 6.32
CA MET A 51 -10.81 -10.39 6.36
C MET A 51 -11.27 -11.65 5.62
N GLU A 52 -12.52 -12.04 5.82
CA GLU A 52 -13.11 -13.20 5.13
C GLU A 52 -13.22 -12.97 3.62
N ARG A 53 -13.65 -11.77 3.22
CA ARG A 53 -13.74 -11.39 1.81
C ARG A 53 -12.37 -11.40 1.12
N LEU A 54 -11.36 -10.85 1.76
CA LEU A 54 -9.99 -10.82 1.23
C LEU A 54 -9.40 -12.22 1.14
N ASP A 55 -9.63 -13.06 2.13
CA ASP A 55 -9.15 -14.43 2.14
C ASP A 55 -9.72 -15.24 0.96
N ARG A 56 -11.01 -15.10 0.69
CA ARG A 56 -11.71 -15.78 -0.42
C ARG A 56 -11.49 -15.10 -1.78
N SER A 57 -10.94 -13.90 -1.81
CA SER A 57 -10.74 -13.14 -3.05
C SER A 57 -9.66 -13.74 -3.95
N PRO A 58 -9.69 -13.43 -5.25
CA PRO A 58 -8.62 -13.83 -6.18
C PRO A 58 -7.34 -13.00 -6.02
N ILE A 59 -7.28 -12.05 -5.11
CA ILE A 59 -6.10 -11.24 -4.83
C ILE A 59 -5.02 -12.14 -4.23
N LYS A 60 -3.82 -12.14 -4.80
CA LYS A 60 -2.70 -12.95 -4.32
C LYS A 60 -2.08 -12.41 -3.04
N GLU A 61 -1.75 -11.14 -3.06
CA GLU A 61 -1.12 -10.44 -1.93
C GLU A 61 -1.69 -9.03 -1.80
N ILE A 62 -1.76 -8.57 -0.56
CA ILE A 62 -2.29 -7.27 -0.19
C ILE A 62 -1.24 -6.56 0.65
N VAL A 63 -0.70 -5.47 0.14
CA VAL A 63 0.28 -4.66 0.87
C VAL A 63 -0.44 -3.50 1.51
N VAL A 64 -0.30 -3.36 2.82
CA VAL A 64 -0.92 -2.28 3.60
C VAL A 64 0.13 -1.58 4.45
N THR A 65 -0.21 -0.42 4.98
CA THR A 65 0.67 0.26 5.95
C THR A 65 0.20 0.02 7.39
N ASN A 66 1.04 0.41 8.34
CA ASN A 66 0.72 0.36 9.77
C ASN A 66 0.11 1.68 10.30
N THR A 67 -0.51 2.49 9.44
CA THR A 67 -1.25 3.69 9.86
C THR A 67 -2.44 3.35 10.75
N ILE A 68 -3.03 2.17 10.56
CA ILE A 68 -4.06 1.57 11.40
C ILE A 68 -3.58 0.18 11.80
N PRO A 69 -3.48 -0.14 13.10
CA PRO A 69 -3.05 -1.45 13.54
C PRO A 69 -4.12 -2.52 13.20
N ILE A 70 -3.67 -3.64 12.67
CA ILE A 70 -4.54 -4.80 12.46
C ILE A 70 -4.65 -5.54 13.79
N THR A 71 -5.77 -5.36 14.47
CA THR A 71 -6.02 -5.94 15.81
C THR A 71 -6.69 -7.31 15.76
N HIS A 72 -7.28 -7.66 14.62
CA HIS A 72 -7.90 -8.96 14.43
C HIS A 72 -6.84 -10.03 14.09
N PRO A 73 -7.03 -11.27 14.55
CA PRO A 73 -6.19 -12.36 14.08
C PRO A 73 -6.24 -12.38 12.55
N ASN A 74 -5.08 -12.27 11.93
CA ASN A 74 -4.99 -12.27 10.47
C ASN A 74 -5.18 -13.71 9.96
N PRO A 75 -6.39 -14.14 9.59
CA PRO A 75 -6.64 -15.49 9.10
C PRO A 75 -6.02 -15.71 7.73
N THR A 76 -5.82 -14.63 6.99
CA THR A 76 -5.21 -14.70 5.66
C THR A 76 -3.74 -14.35 5.70
N ARG A 77 -2.90 -15.22 5.12
CA ARG A 77 -1.47 -14.95 4.92
C ARG A 77 -1.18 -13.99 3.77
N LYS A 78 -2.23 -13.45 3.15
CA LYS A 78 -2.10 -12.55 1.99
C LYS A 78 -1.72 -11.12 2.37
N ILE A 79 -1.90 -10.70 3.63
CA ILE A 79 -1.68 -9.32 4.06
C ILE A 79 -0.25 -9.13 4.55
N HIS A 80 0.45 -8.19 3.92
CA HIS A 80 1.79 -7.75 4.27
C HIS A 80 1.75 -6.29 4.75
N VAL A 81 2.26 -6.04 5.95
CA VAL A 81 2.25 -4.71 6.57
C VAL A 81 3.60 -4.04 6.40
N LEU A 82 3.61 -2.85 5.82
CA LEU A 82 4.79 -1.98 5.71
C LEU A 82 4.70 -0.85 6.73
N SER A 83 5.83 -0.53 7.35
CA SER A 83 5.90 0.59 8.29
C SER A 83 6.04 1.92 7.56
N VAL A 84 5.21 2.90 7.93
CA VAL A 84 5.34 4.31 7.49
C VAL A 84 6.21 5.13 8.44
N ALA A 85 6.71 4.54 9.54
CA ALA A 85 7.49 5.25 10.53
C ALA A 85 8.73 5.97 9.95
N PRO A 86 9.51 5.37 9.03
CA PRO A 86 10.65 6.07 8.42
C PRO A 86 10.24 7.31 7.64
N LEU A 87 9.13 7.24 6.89
CA LEU A 87 8.60 8.38 6.14
C LEU A 87 8.10 9.50 7.05
N VAL A 88 7.34 9.13 8.07
CA VAL A 88 6.81 10.09 9.06
C VAL A 88 7.95 10.71 9.87
N GLY A 89 8.93 9.92 10.30
CA GLY A 89 10.11 10.39 11.01
C GLY A 89 10.91 11.41 10.20
N GLU A 90 11.16 11.12 8.92
CA GLU A 90 11.83 12.06 8.02
C GLU A 90 11.02 13.36 7.82
N ALA A 91 9.69 13.26 7.73
CA ALA A 91 8.84 14.45 7.64
C ALA A 91 8.95 15.31 8.90
N ILE A 92 8.95 14.70 10.09
CA ILE A 92 9.12 15.41 11.37
C ILE A 92 10.46 16.13 11.43
N ILE A 93 11.56 15.46 11.07
CA ILE A 93 12.90 16.06 11.05
C ILE A 93 12.92 17.26 10.10
N ARG A 94 12.38 17.12 8.89
CA ARG A 94 12.34 18.22 7.92
C ARG A 94 11.56 19.43 8.40
N VAL A 95 10.42 19.20 9.04
CA VAL A 95 9.62 20.28 9.62
C VAL A 95 10.39 20.98 10.74
N HIS A 96 11.06 20.21 11.60
CA HIS A 96 11.85 20.74 12.72
C HIS A 96 13.06 21.57 12.23
N GLU A 97 13.70 21.14 11.16
CA GLU A 97 14.87 21.79 10.56
C GLU A 97 14.52 22.85 9.51
N GLU A 98 13.24 23.21 9.37
CA GLU A 98 12.73 24.16 8.36
C GLU A 98 13.06 23.77 6.90
N LEU A 99 13.22 22.46 6.65
CA LEU A 99 13.50 21.92 5.33
C LEU A 99 12.20 21.60 4.58
N SER A 100 12.28 21.61 3.25
CA SER A 100 11.13 21.29 2.40
C SER A 100 10.69 19.82 2.53
N VAL A 101 9.43 19.61 2.93
CA VAL A 101 8.79 18.30 3.00
C VAL A 101 8.49 17.74 1.59
N SER A 102 8.32 18.60 0.58
CA SER A 102 8.04 18.16 -0.79
C SER A 102 9.13 17.26 -1.38
N LYS A 103 10.36 17.36 -0.90
CA LYS A 103 11.45 16.45 -1.29
C LYS A 103 11.22 14.98 -0.94
N LEU A 104 10.29 14.68 -0.03
CA LEU A 104 9.90 13.30 0.28
C LEU A 104 9.14 12.63 -0.87
N PHE A 105 8.54 13.43 -1.74
CA PHE A 105 7.73 12.98 -2.88
C PHE A 105 8.50 13.01 -4.21
N GLU A 106 9.79 13.42 -4.18
CA GLU A 106 10.65 13.32 -5.36
C GLU A 106 11.04 11.87 -5.62
N GLU A 107 11.04 11.47 -6.89
CA GLU A 107 11.32 10.09 -7.31
C GLU A 107 12.67 9.57 -6.77
N PRO A 108 12.74 8.30 -6.32
CA PRO A 108 13.96 7.71 -5.74
C PRO A 108 15.22 7.76 -6.64
N GLY A 109 15.04 7.97 -7.94
CA GLY A 109 16.14 8.05 -8.93
C GLY A 109 16.90 9.37 -8.94
N LYS A 110 16.42 10.41 -8.25
CA LYS A 110 17.05 11.74 -8.19
C LYS A 110 17.69 12.07 -6.84
N ARG A 111 17.82 11.12 -5.93
CA ARG A 111 18.57 11.34 -4.70
C ARG A 111 20.03 11.59 -5.05
N LYS A 112 20.43 12.86 -5.14
CA LYS A 112 21.85 13.24 -5.03
C LYS A 112 22.36 12.65 -3.71
N LYS A 113 23.52 11.96 -3.77
CA LYS A 113 24.22 11.44 -2.58
C LYS A 113 24.16 12.51 -1.48
N ALA A 114 23.70 12.11 -0.30
CA ALA A 114 23.72 12.96 0.87
C ALA A 114 25.12 13.57 1.00
N GLU A 115 25.19 14.89 1.04
CA GLU A 115 26.40 15.58 1.48
C GLU A 115 26.64 15.11 2.91
N THR A 116 27.76 14.43 3.10
CA THR A 116 28.24 13.98 4.40
C THR A 116 28.49 15.24 5.21
N VAL A 117 27.63 15.52 6.19
CA VAL A 117 27.93 16.55 7.21
C VAL A 117 29.12 16.06 7.98
N ALA A 118 30.23 16.77 7.86
CA ALA A 118 31.43 16.47 8.62
C ALA A 118 31.13 16.67 10.13
N PRO A 119 31.61 15.77 11.00
CA PRO A 119 31.44 15.95 12.43
C PRO A 119 32.23 17.17 12.91
N VAL A 120 31.55 18.00 13.71
CA VAL A 120 32.15 19.12 14.43
C VAL A 120 32.97 18.59 15.58
#